data_024ad4e86ea14c5a11fa8d87056a38c4
#
_entry.id   024ad4e86ea14c5a11fa8d87056a38c4
#
_cell.length_a   1.000
_cell.length_b   1.000
_cell.length_c   1.000
_cell.angle_alpha   90.00
_cell.angle_beta   90.00
_cell.angle_gamma   90.00
#
_symmetry.space_group_name_H-M   'P 1'
#
loop_
_entity.id
_entity.type
_entity.pdbx_description
1 polymer ?
#
loop_
_entity_poly.entity_id
_entity_poly.type
_entity_poly.pdbx_seq_one_letter_code
_entity_poly.pdbx_strand_id
1 'polypeptide(L)'
;FPYTTLFRSQGLQIDYAALLQARGLPRAAEQKLKRAEALEPTNLELEKQQAYVAMDLQEWRQMDLLADDVIARAPADRSARRLDRLRAVHHMSELRLNAGKGLHSDNPVSGSHDMTWDATLYGPPVADNWRLFAGARYAQGNFDEGKGISRHLLGGVEWRPRDLTLEAELSSNRYHGTNRPGARLSTTYSLSDNWQVSGSLERLSRATP
;
A
#
# COMPACT_ATOMS: atom_id res chain seq x y z
N PHE A 1 33.51 32.50 3.38
CA PHE A 1 32.13 32.28 3.89
C PHE A 1 31.89 30.79 4.10
N PRO A 2 31.88 30.25 5.33
CA PRO A 2 31.83 28.80 5.57
C PRO A 2 30.44 28.17 5.35
N TYR A 3 29.37 28.94 5.22
CA TYR A 3 28.00 28.41 5.13
C TYR A 3 27.63 27.76 3.78
N THR A 4 28.28 28.13 2.71
CA THR A 4 28.01 27.59 1.38
C THR A 4 28.62 26.21 1.15
N THR A 5 29.66 25.83 1.90
CA THR A 5 30.29 24.52 1.80
C THR A 5 29.51 23.42 2.55
N LEU A 6 28.81 23.77 3.63
CA LEU A 6 27.98 22.81 4.37
C LEU A 6 26.80 22.31 3.55
N PHE A 7 26.15 23.15 2.77
CA PHE A 7 25.05 22.76 1.89
C PHE A 7 25.49 21.95 0.64
N ARG A 8 26.78 21.88 0.38
CA ARG A 8 27.36 21.09 -0.73
C ARG A 8 27.89 19.74 -0.27
N SER A 9 27.88 19.42 1.03
CA SER A 9 28.33 18.11 1.47
C SER A 9 27.28 17.05 1.10
N GLN A 10 27.71 15.99 0.44
CA GLN A 10 26.86 14.89 0.05
C GLN A 10 26.20 14.23 1.27
N GLY A 11 26.97 13.98 2.35
CA GLY A 11 26.45 13.42 3.58
C GLY A 11 25.28 14.20 4.16
N LEU A 12 25.35 15.53 4.19
CA LEU A 12 24.26 16.37 4.67
C LEU A 12 23.00 16.28 3.78
N GLN A 13 23.18 16.14 2.47
CA GLN A 13 22.04 15.93 1.55
C GLN A 13 21.36 14.57 1.79
N ILE A 14 22.15 13.52 2.05
CA ILE A 14 21.63 12.18 2.36
C ILE A 14 20.89 12.18 3.70
N ASP A 15 21.48 12.78 4.76
CA ASP A 15 20.85 12.88 6.08
C ASP A 15 19.55 13.69 6.02
N TYR A 16 19.54 14.76 5.24
CA TYR A 16 18.34 15.57 5.05
C TYR A 16 17.25 14.81 4.28
N ALA A 17 17.64 14.03 3.27
CA ALA A 17 16.71 13.16 2.55
C ALA A 17 16.10 12.08 3.47
N ALA A 18 16.91 11.49 4.35
CA ALA A 18 16.43 10.53 5.35
C ALA A 18 15.40 11.16 6.30
N LEU A 19 15.65 12.38 6.74
CA LEU A 19 14.71 13.15 7.57
C LEU A 19 13.39 13.45 6.83
N LEU A 20 13.46 13.86 5.56
CA LEU A 20 12.29 14.13 4.74
C LEU A 20 11.47 12.85 4.52
N GLN A 21 12.13 11.72 4.23
CA GLN A 21 11.47 10.42 4.11
C GLN A 21 10.76 10.02 5.41
N ALA A 22 11.44 10.15 6.55
CA ALA A 22 10.84 9.85 7.87
C ALA A 22 9.62 10.71 8.20
N ARG A 23 9.51 11.90 7.59
CA ARG A 23 8.35 12.79 7.69
C ARG A 23 7.26 12.52 6.65
N GLY A 24 7.41 11.49 5.81
CA GLY A 24 6.45 11.17 4.77
C GLY A 24 6.51 12.09 3.55
N LEU A 25 7.69 12.65 3.24
CA LEU A 25 7.94 13.54 2.11
C LEU A 25 8.92 12.90 1.10
N PRO A 26 8.56 11.75 0.49
CA PRO A 26 9.50 10.97 -0.34
C PRO A 26 9.92 11.69 -1.62
N ARG A 27 9.06 12.51 -2.24
CA ARG A 27 9.43 13.27 -3.45
C ARG A 27 10.46 14.37 -3.13
N ALA A 28 10.29 15.06 -2.00
CA ALA A 28 11.26 16.03 -1.55
C ALA A 28 12.60 15.36 -1.19
N ALA A 29 12.56 14.17 -0.58
CA ALA A 29 13.73 13.34 -0.32
C ALA A 29 14.43 12.94 -1.62
N GLU A 30 13.70 12.46 -2.63
CA GLU A 30 14.24 12.11 -3.95
C GLU A 30 15.02 13.27 -4.58
N GLN A 31 14.49 14.49 -4.52
CA GLN A 31 15.19 15.66 -5.06
C GLN A 31 16.52 15.94 -4.36
N LYS A 32 16.60 15.70 -3.04
CA LYS A 32 17.86 15.85 -2.30
C LYS A 32 18.86 14.76 -2.68
N LEU A 33 18.40 13.53 -2.86
CA LEU A 33 19.24 12.41 -3.28
C LEU A 33 19.77 12.60 -4.71
N LYS A 34 18.99 13.12 -5.63
CA LYS A 34 19.45 13.48 -6.99
C LYS A 34 20.58 14.52 -6.97
N ARG A 35 20.53 15.47 -6.04
CA ARG A 35 21.62 16.44 -5.85
C ARG A 35 22.87 15.78 -5.24
N ALA A 36 22.67 14.87 -4.30
CA ALA A 36 23.78 14.11 -3.70
C ALA A 36 24.44 13.20 -4.74
N GLU A 37 23.68 12.55 -5.59
CA GLU A 37 24.15 11.67 -6.67
C GLU A 37 25.02 12.43 -7.68
N ALA A 38 24.68 13.69 -7.98
CA ALA A 38 25.48 14.52 -8.86
C ALA A 38 26.88 14.85 -8.29
N LEU A 39 27.08 14.72 -6.97
CA LEU A 39 28.37 14.93 -6.32
C LEU A 39 29.22 13.67 -6.29
N GLU A 40 28.63 12.54 -5.93
CA GLU A 40 29.31 11.23 -5.86
C GLU A 40 28.28 10.12 -6.08
N PRO A 41 28.16 9.59 -7.31
CA PRO A 41 27.12 8.64 -7.66
C PRO A 41 27.30 7.24 -7.06
N THR A 42 28.51 6.89 -6.64
CA THR A 42 28.85 5.53 -6.15
C THR A 42 28.85 5.38 -4.63
N ASN A 43 28.31 6.36 -3.92
CA ASN A 43 28.23 6.32 -2.46
C ASN A 43 27.18 5.32 -1.97
N LEU A 44 27.61 4.37 -1.14
CA LEU A 44 26.74 3.30 -0.62
C LEU A 44 25.56 3.83 0.23
N GLU A 45 25.79 4.86 1.06
CA GLU A 45 24.75 5.46 1.88
C GLU A 45 23.69 6.18 1.01
N LEU A 46 24.14 6.81 -0.09
CA LEU A 46 23.26 7.39 -1.08
C LEU A 46 22.35 6.34 -1.70
N GLU A 47 22.90 5.25 -2.19
CA GLU A 47 22.15 4.17 -2.85
C GLU A 47 21.16 3.51 -1.89
N LYS A 48 21.56 3.27 -0.63
CA LYS A 48 20.66 2.75 0.40
C LYS A 48 19.46 3.68 0.59
N GLN A 49 19.72 4.98 0.74
CA GLN A 49 18.64 5.95 0.94
C GLN A 49 17.76 6.10 -0.30
N GLN A 50 18.34 6.03 -1.50
CA GLN A 50 17.59 6.01 -2.76
C GLN A 50 16.67 4.79 -2.84
N ALA A 51 17.12 3.62 -2.40
CA ALA A 51 16.30 2.40 -2.38
C ALA A 51 15.10 2.53 -1.42
N TYR A 52 15.28 3.11 -0.24
CA TYR A 52 14.17 3.39 0.68
C TYR A 52 13.17 4.38 0.10
N VAL A 53 13.62 5.44 -0.53
CA VAL A 53 12.75 6.45 -1.15
C VAL A 53 12.03 5.86 -2.36
N ALA A 54 12.69 5.04 -3.18
CA ALA A 54 12.06 4.33 -4.31
C ALA A 54 10.94 3.41 -3.83
N MET A 55 11.10 2.73 -2.70
CA MET A 55 10.06 1.92 -2.08
C MET A 55 8.83 2.76 -1.70
N ASP A 56 9.03 3.92 -1.07
CA ASP A 56 7.95 4.81 -0.67
C ASP A 56 7.23 5.43 -1.88
N LEU A 57 7.94 5.63 -2.99
CA LEU A 57 7.39 6.11 -4.26
C LEU A 57 6.78 4.99 -5.13
N GLN A 58 6.79 3.75 -4.67
CA GLN A 58 6.31 2.57 -5.42
C GLN A 58 7.11 2.30 -6.72
N GLU A 59 8.36 2.71 -6.76
CA GLU A 59 9.30 2.42 -7.84
C GLU A 59 10.03 1.10 -7.55
N TRP A 60 9.30 0.00 -7.53
CA TRP A 60 9.75 -1.30 -7.07
C TRP A 60 10.95 -1.85 -7.84
N ARG A 61 10.94 -1.69 -9.16
CA ARG A 61 12.05 -2.13 -10.00
C ARG A 61 13.34 -1.38 -9.67
N GLN A 62 13.26 -0.08 -9.46
CA GLN A 62 14.42 0.72 -9.06
C GLN A 62 14.90 0.32 -7.67
N MET A 63 13.98 0.09 -6.74
CA MET A 63 14.29 -0.40 -5.40
C MET A 63 15.02 -1.74 -5.46
N ASP A 64 14.55 -2.69 -6.26
CA ASP A 64 15.19 -4.00 -6.42
C ASP A 64 16.62 -3.89 -6.97
N LEU A 65 16.84 -3.08 -7.99
CA LEU A 65 18.17 -2.87 -8.58
C LEU A 65 19.15 -2.24 -7.59
N LEU A 66 18.72 -1.20 -6.87
CA LEU A 66 19.54 -0.54 -5.85
C LEU A 66 19.82 -1.47 -4.67
N ALA A 67 18.83 -2.24 -4.23
CA ALA A 67 18.99 -3.20 -3.15
C ALA A 67 19.99 -4.31 -3.52
N ASP A 68 19.93 -4.83 -4.74
CA ASP A 68 20.87 -5.84 -5.22
C ASP A 68 22.32 -5.32 -5.17
N ASP A 69 22.57 -4.09 -5.64
CA ASP A 69 23.90 -3.48 -5.60
C ASP A 69 24.39 -3.24 -4.16
N VAL A 70 23.54 -2.68 -3.32
CA VAL A 70 23.86 -2.41 -1.91
C VAL A 70 24.20 -3.70 -1.15
N ILE A 71 23.42 -4.76 -1.35
CA ILE A 71 23.64 -6.04 -0.69
C ILE A 71 24.91 -6.71 -1.20
N ALA A 72 25.19 -6.64 -2.51
CA ALA A 72 26.42 -7.17 -3.11
C ALA A 72 27.67 -6.48 -2.54
N ARG A 73 27.63 -5.17 -2.32
CA ARG A 73 28.74 -4.37 -1.82
C ARG A 73 28.92 -4.42 -0.31
N ALA A 74 27.84 -4.58 0.44
CA ALA A 74 27.87 -4.58 1.91
C ALA A 74 26.93 -5.62 2.54
N PRO A 75 27.19 -6.92 2.36
CA PRO A 75 26.30 -7.99 2.84
C PRO A 75 26.19 -8.09 4.36
N ALA A 76 27.17 -7.56 5.10
CA ALA A 76 27.20 -7.55 6.55
C ALA A 76 26.52 -6.31 7.18
N ASP A 77 26.23 -5.29 6.40
CA ASP A 77 25.60 -4.07 6.90
C ASP A 77 24.16 -4.33 7.37
N ARG A 78 23.82 -3.83 8.55
CA ARG A 78 22.49 -4.01 9.14
C ARG A 78 21.40 -3.31 8.34
N SER A 79 21.68 -2.14 7.79
CA SER A 79 20.72 -1.38 6.98
C SER A 79 20.50 -2.03 5.62
N ALA A 80 21.53 -2.59 4.99
CA ALA A 80 21.40 -3.38 3.77
C ALA A 80 20.54 -4.64 4.00
N ARG A 81 20.75 -5.37 5.09
CA ARG A 81 19.92 -6.52 5.46
C ARG A 81 18.48 -6.14 5.76
N ARG A 82 18.23 -4.96 6.35
CA ARG A 82 16.88 -4.45 6.56
C ARG A 82 16.20 -4.16 5.22
N LEU A 83 16.90 -3.53 4.30
CA LEU A 83 16.42 -3.26 2.94
C LEU A 83 16.05 -4.55 2.21
N ASP A 84 16.90 -5.59 2.30
CA ASP A 84 16.64 -6.90 1.72
C ASP A 84 15.37 -7.57 2.31
N ARG A 85 15.17 -7.48 3.62
CA ARG A 85 13.95 -7.98 4.25
C ARG A 85 12.70 -7.22 3.78
N LEU A 86 12.76 -5.91 3.64
CA LEU A 86 11.64 -5.10 3.14
C LEU A 86 11.30 -5.45 1.69
N ARG A 87 12.33 -5.67 0.86
CA ARG A 87 12.18 -6.18 -0.50
C ARG A 87 11.52 -7.55 -0.52
N ALA A 88 12.00 -8.48 0.30
CA ALA A 88 11.41 -9.81 0.42
C ALA A 88 9.94 -9.76 0.84
N VAL A 89 9.58 -8.90 1.80
CA VAL A 89 8.19 -8.70 2.22
C VAL A 89 7.33 -8.17 1.07
N HIS A 90 7.84 -7.26 0.26
CA HIS A 90 7.10 -6.76 -0.91
C HIS A 90 6.73 -7.87 -1.90
N HIS A 91 7.58 -8.88 -2.06
CA HIS A 91 7.35 -10.02 -2.94
C HIS A 91 6.51 -11.15 -2.32
N MET A 92 6.03 -10.98 -1.08
CA MET A 92 5.17 -11.96 -0.40
C MET A 92 3.69 -11.74 -0.71
N SER A 93 2.91 -12.78 -0.49
CA SER A 93 1.45 -12.66 -0.41
C SER A 93 1.06 -11.95 0.89
N GLU A 94 -0.01 -11.17 0.84
CA GLU A 94 -0.55 -10.43 1.98
C GLU A 94 -1.96 -10.89 2.28
N LEU A 95 -2.22 -11.33 3.51
CA LEU A 95 -3.56 -11.66 3.98
C LEU A 95 -4.06 -10.54 4.91
N ARG A 96 -5.17 -9.92 4.55
CA ARG A 96 -5.89 -8.95 5.38
C ARG A 96 -7.11 -9.59 5.96
N LEU A 97 -7.21 -9.57 7.27
CA LEU A 97 -8.36 -10.08 8.02
C LEU A 97 -8.93 -8.96 8.88
N ASN A 98 -10.22 -8.72 8.77
CA ASN A 98 -10.95 -7.84 9.66
C ASN A 98 -12.14 -8.61 10.23
N ALA A 99 -12.38 -8.46 11.53
CA ALA A 99 -13.53 -9.02 12.21
C ALA A 99 -14.12 -7.98 13.15
N GLY A 100 -15.42 -7.87 13.15
CA GLY A 100 -16.18 -6.98 14.02
C GLY A 100 -17.36 -7.71 14.64
N LYS A 101 -17.64 -7.39 15.91
CA LYS A 101 -18.85 -7.84 16.61
C LYS A 101 -19.50 -6.67 17.32
N GLY A 102 -20.72 -6.34 16.94
CA GLY A 102 -21.54 -5.39 17.68
C GLY A 102 -22.04 -6.02 18.98
N LEU A 103 -21.75 -5.37 20.11
CA LEU A 103 -22.17 -5.87 21.43
C LEU A 103 -23.58 -5.37 21.81
N HIS A 104 -23.97 -4.18 21.35
CA HIS A 104 -25.30 -3.61 21.58
C HIS A 104 -25.58 -2.57 20.50
N SER A 105 -26.69 -2.66 19.85
CA SER A 105 -27.23 -1.60 18.99
C SER A 105 -28.72 -1.55 19.17
N ASP A 106 -29.22 -0.46 19.73
CA ASP A 106 -30.64 -0.13 19.76
C ASP A 106 -31.09 0.52 18.43
N ASN A 107 -30.23 0.48 17.42
CA ASN A 107 -30.52 1.06 16.11
C ASN A 107 -31.28 0.04 15.24
N PRO A 108 -32.53 0.29 14.88
CA PRO A 108 -33.34 -0.63 14.07
C PRO A 108 -32.78 -0.84 12.66
N VAL A 109 -31.87 0.03 12.21
CA VAL A 109 -31.21 -0.08 10.90
C VAL A 109 -29.99 -1.00 10.94
N SER A 110 -29.28 -1.08 12.08
CA SER A 110 -28.04 -1.85 12.22
C SER A 110 -28.24 -3.25 12.80
N GLY A 111 -29.41 -3.54 13.38
CA GLY A 111 -29.69 -4.80 14.07
C GLY A 111 -28.94 -4.95 15.40
N SER A 112 -29.28 -5.99 16.16
CA SER A 112 -28.56 -6.37 17.39
C SER A 112 -27.67 -7.59 17.13
N HIS A 113 -26.55 -7.68 17.83
CA HIS A 113 -25.59 -8.79 17.71
C HIS A 113 -25.02 -8.97 16.31
N ASP A 114 -24.60 -7.88 15.70
CA ASP A 114 -23.95 -7.90 14.39
C ASP A 114 -22.60 -8.61 14.46
N MET A 115 -22.36 -9.51 13.51
CA MET A 115 -21.07 -10.15 13.31
C MET A 115 -20.63 -9.92 11.86
N THR A 116 -19.46 -9.34 11.69
CA THR A 116 -18.85 -9.14 10.38
C THR A 116 -17.45 -9.69 10.37
N TRP A 117 -17.07 -10.31 9.28
CA TRP A 117 -15.68 -10.59 8.98
C TRP A 117 -15.41 -10.41 7.50
N ASP A 118 -14.23 -9.96 7.17
CA ASP A 118 -13.72 -9.97 5.82
C ASP A 118 -12.30 -10.54 5.78
N ALA A 119 -12.01 -11.26 4.74
CA ALA A 119 -10.71 -11.81 4.46
C ALA A 119 -10.37 -11.51 3.00
N THR A 120 -9.23 -10.88 2.75
CA THR A 120 -8.73 -10.60 1.40
C THR A 120 -7.28 -11.05 1.31
N LEU A 121 -7.00 -11.94 0.36
CA LEU A 121 -5.66 -12.42 0.05
C LEU A 121 -5.17 -11.71 -1.23
N TYR A 122 -4.07 -11.00 -1.11
CA TYR A 122 -3.31 -10.45 -2.23
C TYR A 122 -2.18 -11.40 -2.59
N GLY A 123 -2.06 -11.74 -3.84
CA GLY A 123 -0.93 -12.53 -4.36
C GLY A 123 0.37 -11.71 -4.37
N PRO A 124 1.50 -12.36 -4.64
CA PRO A 124 2.77 -11.66 -4.85
C PRO A 124 2.67 -10.74 -6.08
N PRO A 125 3.44 -9.65 -6.12
CA PRO A 125 3.45 -8.75 -7.27
C PRO A 125 3.94 -9.48 -8.53
N VAL A 126 3.29 -9.19 -9.64
CA VAL A 126 3.65 -9.66 -10.99
C VAL A 126 4.04 -8.43 -11.81
N ALA A 127 5.13 -8.51 -12.57
CA ALA A 127 5.68 -7.39 -13.32
C ALA A 127 5.77 -6.09 -12.47
N ASP A 128 6.29 -6.23 -11.27
CA ASP A 128 6.59 -5.20 -10.28
C ASP A 128 5.37 -4.47 -9.69
N ASN A 129 4.37 -4.16 -10.50
CA ASN A 129 3.29 -3.26 -10.14
C ASN A 129 1.90 -3.91 -10.06
N TRP A 130 1.73 -5.14 -10.56
CA TRP A 130 0.44 -5.81 -10.62
C TRP A 130 0.28 -6.81 -9.49
N ARG A 131 -0.88 -6.83 -8.85
CA ARG A 131 -1.25 -7.86 -7.88
C ARG A 131 -2.66 -8.36 -8.16
N LEU A 132 -2.84 -9.65 -8.10
CA LEU A 132 -4.18 -10.26 -8.06
C LEU A 132 -4.63 -10.39 -6.62
N PHE A 133 -5.92 -10.24 -6.38
CA PHE A 133 -6.49 -10.49 -5.06
C PHE A 133 -7.81 -11.24 -5.17
N ALA A 134 -8.13 -11.97 -4.12
CA ALA A 134 -9.41 -12.62 -3.93
C ALA A 134 -9.82 -12.53 -2.46
N GLY A 135 -11.09 -12.50 -2.19
CA GLY A 135 -11.56 -12.39 -0.81
C GLY A 135 -13.00 -12.84 -0.62
N ALA A 136 -13.34 -12.93 0.65
CA ALA A 136 -14.69 -13.23 1.08
C ALA A 136 -15.08 -12.32 2.23
N ARG A 137 -16.34 -11.90 2.23
CA ARG A 137 -16.93 -11.09 3.28
C ARG A 137 -18.22 -11.77 3.76
N TYR A 138 -18.40 -11.74 5.05
CA TYR A 138 -19.59 -12.23 5.72
C TYR A 138 -20.12 -11.17 6.68
N ALA A 139 -21.41 -10.93 6.62
CA ALA A 139 -22.09 -10.09 7.58
C ALA A 139 -23.38 -10.78 8.02
N GLN A 140 -23.64 -10.76 9.32
CA GLN A 140 -24.87 -11.25 9.93
C GLN A 140 -25.39 -10.21 10.90
N GLY A 141 -26.67 -9.92 10.82
CA GLY A 141 -27.38 -9.04 11.76
C GLY A 141 -28.73 -9.63 12.12
N ASN A 142 -29.20 -9.37 13.34
CA ASN A 142 -30.53 -9.70 13.80
C ASN A 142 -31.41 -8.46 13.67
N PHE A 143 -32.40 -8.51 12.83
CA PHE A 143 -33.43 -7.48 12.62
C PHE A 143 -34.75 -7.95 13.22
N ASP A 144 -35.69 -7.02 13.47
CA ASP A 144 -37.03 -7.35 13.97
C ASP A 144 -37.78 -8.32 13.04
N GLU A 145 -37.48 -8.28 11.75
CA GLU A 145 -38.04 -9.14 10.70
C GLU A 145 -37.34 -10.49 10.55
N GLY A 146 -36.20 -10.73 11.28
CA GLY A 146 -35.44 -11.97 11.23
C GLY A 146 -33.93 -11.79 11.04
N LYS A 147 -33.24 -12.90 10.87
CA LYS A 147 -31.77 -12.90 10.65
C LYS A 147 -31.44 -12.53 9.21
N GLY A 148 -30.70 -11.44 9.04
CA GLY A 148 -30.08 -11.07 7.77
C GLY A 148 -28.68 -11.68 7.64
N ILE A 149 -28.42 -12.41 6.57
CA ILE A 149 -27.10 -12.96 6.25
C ILE A 149 -26.68 -12.46 4.87
N SER A 150 -25.53 -11.81 4.82
CA SER A 150 -24.92 -11.35 3.57
C SER A 150 -23.57 -12.06 3.37
N ARG A 151 -23.37 -12.59 2.19
CA ARG A 151 -22.13 -13.27 1.78
C ARG A 151 -21.64 -12.66 0.48
N HIS A 152 -20.37 -12.21 0.49
CA HIS A 152 -19.74 -11.65 -0.68
C HIS A 152 -18.48 -12.44 -0.99
N LEU A 153 -18.33 -12.84 -2.23
CA LEU A 153 -17.07 -13.32 -2.80
C LEU A 153 -16.59 -12.26 -3.77
N LEU A 154 -15.32 -11.94 -3.68
CA LEU A 154 -14.73 -10.91 -4.51
C LEU A 154 -13.38 -11.37 -5.08
N GLY A 155 -13.02 -10.79 -6.19
CA GLY A 155 -11.72 -10.99 -6.81
C GLY A 155 -11.41 -9.83 -7.73
N GLY A 156 -10.15 -9.54 -7.91
CA GLY A 156 -9.76 -8.40 -8.70
C GLY A 156 -8.27 -8.29 -8.95
N VAL A 157 -7.91 -7.16 -9.50
CA VAL A 157 -6.55 -6.79 -9.84
C VAL A 157 -6.24 -5.40 -9.30
N GLU A 158 -5.05 -5.26 -8.75
CA GLU A 158 -4.48 -4.01 -8.28
C GLU A 158 -3.28 -3.66 -9.17
N TRP A 159 -3.19 -2.42 -9.60
CA TRP A 159 -2.05 -1.88 -10.33
C TRP A 159 -1.52 -0.65 -9.57
N ARG A 160 -0.26 -0.72 -9.16
CA ARG A 160 0.41 0.29 -8.33
C ARG A 160 1.71 0.78 -8.95
N PRO A 161 1.64 1.58 -10.02
CA PRO A 161 2.81 2.33 -10.48
C PRO A 161 3.11 3.49 -9.54
N ARG A 162 4.18 4.23 -9.83
CA ARG A 162 4.50 5.45 -9.10
C ARG A 162 3.26 6.37 -9.03
N ASP A 163 3.01 6.91 -7.84
CA ASP A 163 1.98 7.93 -7.55
C ASP A 163 0.52 7.51 -7.77
N LEU A 164 0.26 6.34 -8.31
CA LEU A 164 -1.07 5.87 -8.65
C LEU A 164 -1.34 4.47 -8.07
N THR A 165 -2.54 4.28 -7.57
CA THR A 165 -3.07 2.95 -7.26
C THR A 165 -4.43 2.82 -7.93
N LEU A 166 -4.58 1.83 -8.80
CA LEU A 166 -5.84 1.44 -9.41
C LEU A 166 -6.23 0.05 -8.93
N GLU A 167 -7.48 -0.13 -8.56
CA GLU A 167 -8.02 -1.42 -8.15
C GLU A 167 -9.33 -1.68 -8.86
N ALA A 168 -9.42 -2.78 -9.58
CA ALA A 168 -10.64 -3.26 -10.22
C ALA A 168 -11.08 -4.57 -9.56
N GLU A 169 -12.32 -4.62 -9.10
CA GLU A 169 -12.91 -5.73 -8.35
C GLU A 169 -14.22 -6.15 -8.99
N LEU A 170 -14.40 -7.46 -9.11
CA LEU A 170 -15.69 -8.08 -9.40
C LEU A 170 -16.13 -8.85 -8.16
N SER A 171 -17.43 -8.83 -7.87
CA SER A 171 -17.98 -9.50 -6.71
C SER A 171 -19.27 -10.25 -7.05
N SER A 172 -19.51 -11.29 -6.28
CA SER A 172 -20.74 -12.04 -6.26
C SER A 172 -21.36 -11.88 -4.87
N ASN A 173 -22.51 -11.22 -4.83
CA ASN A 173 -23.19 -10.83 -3.61
C ASN A 173 -24.42 -11.69 -3.41
N ARG A 174 -24.44 -12.50 -2.35
CA ARG A 174 -25.59 -13.35 -2.02
C ARG A 174 -26.32 -12.82 -0.80
N TYR A 175 -27.54 -12.39 -1.03
CA TYR A 175 -28.44 -11.90 -0.01
C TYR A 175 -29.79 -12.59 -0.16
N HIS A 176 -30.33 -13.18 0.91
CA HIS A 176 -31.62 -13.87 0.94
C HIS A 176 -31.83 -14.89 -0.22
N GLY A 177 -30.78 -15.62 -0.60
CA GLY A 177 -30.85 -16.62 -1.68
C GLY A 177 -30.71 -16.06 -3.09
N THR A 178 -30.71 -14.75 -3.27
CA THR A 178 -30.49 -14.11 -4.57
C THR A 178 -29.01 -13.76 -4.73
N ASN A 179 -28.42 -14.14 -5.87
CA ASN A 179 -27.05 -13.77 -6.22
C ASN A 179 -27.05 -12.59 -7.18
N ARG A 180 -26.30 -11.55 -6.86
CA ARG A 180 -26.17 -10.34 -7.69
C ARG A 180 -24.70 -10.05 -7.96
N PRO A 181 -24.31 -9.88 -9.23
CA PRO A 181 -22.94 -9.47 -9.56
C PRO A 181 -22.72 -8.01 -9.20
N GLY A 182 -21.56 -7.72 -8.64
CA GLY A 182 -21.10 -6.38 -8.34
C GLY A 182 -19.76 -6.10 -9.02
N ALA A 183 -19.47 -4.83 -9.19
CA ALA A 183 -18.20 -4.35 -9.72
C ALA A 183 -17.78 -3.08 -8.99
N ARG A 184 -16.46 -2.91 -8.78
CA ARG A 184 -15.88 -1.72 -8.18
C ARG A 184 -14.60 -1.36 -8.93
N LEU A 185 -14.44 -0.07 -9.19
CA LEU A 185 -13.19 0.52 -9.66
C LEU A 185 -12.80 1.62 -8.68
N SER A 186 -11.63 1.54 -8.11
CA SER A 186 -11.10 2.58 -7.23
C SER A 186 -9.76 3.08 -7.71
N THR A 187 -9.50 4.34 -7.48
CA THR A 187 -8.24 4.99 -7.81
C THR A 187 -7.80 5.87 -6.66
N THR A 188 -6.49 5.89 -6.45
CA THR A 188 -5.83 6.82 -5.52
C THR A 188 -4.64 7.40 -6.25
N TYR A 189 -4.57 8.73 -6.33
CA TYR A 189 -3.51 9.44 -7.01
C TYR A 189 -2.85 10.46 -6.07
N SER A 190 -1.53 10.37 -5.95
CA SER A 190 -0.73 11.29 -5.15
C SER A 190 -0.21 12.43 -6.03
N LEU A 191 -0.83 13.59 -5.91
CA LEU A 191 -0.43 14.81 -6.64
C LEU A 191 0.92 15.36 -6.17
N SER A 192 1.18 15.26 -4.88
CA SER A 192 2.41 15.70 -4.22
C SER A 192 2.59 14.93 -2.91
N ASP A 193 3.65 15.20 -2.16
CA ASP A 193 3.86 14.64 -0.83
C ASP A 193 2.74 15.01 0.17
N ASN A 194 2.00 16.09 -0.08
CA ASN A 194 0.99 16.63 0.83
C ASN A 194 -0.44 16.45 0.31
N TRP A 195 -0.64 16.11 -0.96
CA TRP A 195 -1.94 16.02 -1.58
C TRP A 195 -2.17 14.68 -2.25
N GLN A 196 -3.23 14.01 -1.85
CA GLN A 196 -3.70 12.77 -2.42
C GLN A 196 -5.18 12.88 -2.74
N VAL A 197 -5.58 12.41 -3.90
CA VAL A 197 -6.97 12.35 -4.35
C VAL A 197 -7.34 10.89 -4.55
N SER A 198 -8.51 10.51 -4.03
CA SER A 198 -9.06 9.16 -4.22
C SER A 198 -10.50 9.24 -4.67
N GLY A 199 -10.91 8.28 -5.47
CA GLY A 199 -12.27 8.13 -5.95
C GLY A 199 -12.61 6.67 -6.21
N SER A 200 -13.90 6.34 -6.12
CA SER A 200 -14.39 5.00 -6.45
C SER A 200 -15.73 5.07 -7.16
N LEU A 201 -15.91 4.13 -8.09
CA LEU A 201 -17.17 3.85 -8.75
C LEU A 201 -17.58 2.42 -8.39
N GLU A 202 -18.77 2.27 -7.88
CA GLU A 202 -19.27 0.98 -7.38
C GLU A 202 -20.66 0.69 -7.92
N ARG A 203 -20.88 -0.57 -8.28
CA ARG A 203 -22.20 -1.12 -8.54
C ARG A 203 -22.36 -2.38 -7.70
N LEU A 204 -23.30 -2.36 -6.75
CA LEU A 204 -23.63 -3.49 -5.85
C LEU A 204 -22.38 -4.05 -5.14
N SER A 205 -21.51 -3.16 -4.66
CA SER A 205 -20.33 -3.56 -3.93
C SER A 205 -20.49 -3.41 -2.42
N ARG A 206 -19.51 -2.84 -1.77
CA ARG A 206 -19.35 -2.88 -0.31
C ARG A 206 -20.37 -2.09 0.51
N ALA A 207 -21.04 -1.11 -0.09
CA ALA A 207 -21.80 -0.09 0.63
C ALA A 207 -23.31 -0.35 0.74
N THR A 208 -23.85 -1.30 0.02
CA THR A 208 -25.27 -1.65 0.08
C THR A 208 -25.50 -3.08 0.56
N PRO A 209 -26.30 -3.26 1.60
CA PRO A 209 -26.77 -4.57 2.00
C PRO A 209 -27.63 -5.24 0.92
#